data_a03c156bf1368e352d05a6efb2eb0482
#
_entry.id   a03c156bf1368e352d05a6efb2eb0482
#
_cell.length_a   1.000
_cell.length_b   1.000
_cell.length_c   1.000
_cell.angle_alpha   90.00
_cell.angle_beta   90.00
_cell.angle_gamma   90.00
#
_symmetry.space_group_name_H-M   'P 1'
#
loop_
_entity.id
_entity.type
_entity.pdbx_description
1 polymer ?
#
loop_
_entity_poly.entity_id
_entity_poly.type
_entity_poly.pdbx_seq_one_letter_code
_entity_poly.pdbx_strand_id
1 'polypeptide(L)'
;MNEQEESTFVSHEQCDACGSSDANSLYSDGHMFCFSCLKHTPADGEFTPSAQPTKTDISLLSGDFMELRSRKLTEQTCRKFGYFVTKDSKSEPIQVATFKDAKGKTTGQKIRTRDKQFPTIGKITGLFGMHLWSAGKKLVITEGEIDCMSVSQIQQHKYATV
;
A
#
# COMPACT_ATOMS: atom_id res chain seq x y z
N MET A 1 -26.41 -29.28 -6.86
CA MET A 1 -25.88 -28.00 -7.35
C MET A 1 -26.15 -27.02 -6.22
N ASN A 2 -25.13 -26.72 -5.40
CA ASN A 2 -25.26 -25.71 -4.33
C ASN A 2 -25.02 -24.36 -4.98
N GLU A 3 -26.06 -23.58 -5.18
CA GLU A 3 -25.95 -22.15 -5.38
C GLU A 3 -25.42 -21.58 -4.07
N GLN A 4 -24.15 -21.19 -4.04
CA GLN A 4 -23.63 -20.33 -3.00
C GLN A 4 -24.23 -18.96 -3.26
N GLU A 5 -25.23 -18.56 -2.46
CA GLU A 5 -25.71 -17.19 -2.45
C GLU A 5 -24.51 -16.27 -2.14
N GLU A 6 -24.13 -15.43 -3.09
CA GLU A 6 -23.09 -14.44 -2.89
C GLU A 6 -23.55 -13.45 -1.82
N SER A 7 -22.79 -13.39 -0.75
CA SER A 7 -23.05 -12.45 0.33
C SER A 7 -22.82 -11.00 -0.15
N THR A 8 -23.81 -10.14 0.05
CA THR A 8 -23.79 -8.74 -0.40
C THR A 8 -23.63 -7.78 0.79
N PHE A 9 -22.94 -6.67 0.56
CA PHE A 9 -22.77 -5.61 1.56
C PHE A 9 -24.13 -4.98 1.95
N VAL A 10 -24.35 -4.77 3.25
CA VAL A 10 -25.56 -4.17 3.80
C VAL A 10 -25.30 -2.78 4.38
N SER A 11 -24.40 -2.65 5.35
CA SER A 11 -24.14 -1.40 6.05
C SER A 11 -22.72 -1.34 6.64
N HIS A 12 -22.31 -0.12 6.99
CA HIS A 12 -21.14 0.11 7.83
C HIS A 12 -21.57 0.23 9.30
N GLU A 13 -20.86 -0.45 10.18
CA GLU A 13 -21.13 -0.50 11.61
C GLU A 13 -19.88 -0.09 12.41
N GLN A 14 -20.08 0.26 13.67
CA GLN A 14 -18.97 0.47 14.59
C GLN A 14 -18.29 -0.87 14.91
N CYS A 15 -16.97 -0.85 14.99
CA CYS A 15 -16.19 -2.03 15.38
C CYS A 15 -15.88 -2.05 16.87
N ASP A 16 -16.40 -3.02 17.59
CA ASP A 16 -16.18 -3.19 19.03
C ASP A 16 -14.72 -3.52 19.39
N ALA A 17 -13.97 -4.08 18.44
CA ALA A 17 -12.57 -4.49 18.69
C ALA A 17 -11.57 -3.35 18.58
N CYS A 18 -11.78 -2.40 17.67
CA CYS A 18 -10.82 -1.31 17.42
C CYS A 18 -11.42 0.09 17.59
N GLY A 19 -12.74 0.18 17.88
CA GLY A 19 -13.43 1.45 18.06
C GLY A 19 -13.64 2.29 16.79
N SER A 20 -13.33 1.77 15.61
CA SER A 20 -13.62 2.45 14.34
C SER A 20 -15.12 2.65 14.20
N SER A 21 -15.54 3.86 13.82
CA SER A 21 -16.97 4.24 13.73
C SER A 21 -17.68 3.61 12.53
N ASP A 22 -16.95 3.23 11.47
CA ASP A 22 -17.51 2.90 10.16
C ASP A 22 -16.75 1.85 9.35
N ALA A 23 -15.67 1.28 9.90
CA ALA A 23 -14.85 0.31 9.18
C ALA A 23 -15.35 -1.13 9.25
N ASN A 24 -16.39 -1.43 10.04
CA ASN A 24 -16.95 -2.75 10.20
C ASN A 24 -18.12 -2.93 9.24
N SER A 25 -17.95 -3.72 8.20
CA SER A 25 -18.98 -3.96 7.18
C SER A 25 -19.82 -5.17 7.53
N LEU A 26 -21.14 -4.99 7.59
CA LEU A 26 -22.14 -6.05 7.74
C LEU A 26 -22.57 -6.55 6.35
N TYR A 27 -22.72 -7.86 6.20
CA TYR A 27 -23.11 -8.52 4.96
C TYR A 27 -24.45 -9.25 5.12
N SER A 28 -25.11 -9.55 3.99
CA SER A 28 -26.48 -10.10 3.94
C SER A 28 -26.65 -11.47 4.61
N ASP A 29 -25.59 -12.25 4.72
CA ASP A 29 -25.53 -13.52 5.45
C ASP A 29 -25.28 -13.33 6.96
N GLY A 30 -25.14 -12.09 7.44
CA GLY A 30 -24.92 -11.75 8.84
C GLY A 30 -23.46 -11.72 9.28
N HIS A 31 -22.50 -12.09 8.43
CA HIS A 31 -21.11 -11.94 8.81
C HIS A 31 -20.67 -10.45 8.80
N MET A 32 -19.67 -10.13 9.59
CA MET A 32 -19.06 -8.80 9.61
C MET A 32 -17.55 -8.86 9.34
N PHE A 33 -17.02 -7.86 8.66
CA PHE A 33 -15.59 -7.68 8.45
C PHE A 33 -15.16 -6.25 8.70
N CYS A 34 -14.22 -6.06 9.63
CA CYS A 34 -13.66 -4.75 9.92
C CYS A 34 -12.40 -4.49 9.08
N PHE A 35 -12.44 -3.52 8.19
CA PHE A 35 -11.31 -3.14 7.33
C PHE A 35 -10.21 -2.38 8.08
N SER A 36 -10.48 -1.89 9.29
CA SER A 36 -9.48 -1.20 10.11
C SER A 36 -8.59 -2.18 10.89
N CYS A 37 -9.17 -3.17 11.57
CA CYS A 37 -8.42 -4.11 12.40
C CYS A 37 -8.40 -5.54 11.85
N LEU A 38 -9.04 -5.77 10.70
CA LEU A 38 -9.15 -7.06 10.00
C LEU A 38 -9.89 -8.14 10.81
N LYS A 39 -10.72 -7.73 11.80
CA LYS A 39 -11.56 -8.65 12.53
C LYS A 39 -12.67 -9.17 11.62
N HIS A 40 -12.79 -10.49 11.53
CA HIS A 40 -13.93 -11.18 10.91
C HIS A 40 -14.84 -11.74 11.99
N THR A 41 -16.13 -11.49 11.91
CA THR A 41 -17.16 -12.04 12.80
C THR A 41 -18.11 -12.87 11.95
N PRO A 42 -18.17 -14.20 12.12
CA PRO A 42 -19.10 -15.06 11.39
C PRO A 42 -20.57 -14.76 11.70
N ALA A 43 -21.46 -15.13 10.81
CA ALA A 43 -22.91 -14.92 10.93
C ALA A 43 -23.53 -15.59 12.18
N ASP A 44 -22.97 -16.71 12.61
CA ASP A 44 -23.41 -17.50 13.78
C ASP A 44 -22.83 -17.05 15.12
N GLY A 45 -22.02 -15.98 15.12
CA GLY A 45 -21.47 -15.37 16.33
C GLY A 45 -20.37 -16.17 17.02
N GLU A 46 -19.98 -17.34 16.52
CA GLU A 46 -18.80 -18.03 17.03
C GLU A 46 -17.52 -17.36 16.52
N PHE A 47 -16.76 -16.78 17.45
CA PHE A 47 -15.46 -16.18 17.19
C PHE A 47 -14.45 -17.27 16.83
N THR A 48 -14.22 -17.50 15.55
CA THR A 48 -12.98 -18.12 15.11
C THR A 48 -11.91 -17.04 15.04
N PRO A 49 -10.82 -17.09 15.86
CA PRO A 49 -9.72 -16.19 15.68
C PRO A 49 -9.23 -16.39 14.24
N SER A 50 -9.43 -15.38 13.39
CA SER A 50 -8.73 -15.33 12.13
C SER A 50 -7.27 -15.55 12.46
N ALA A 51 -6.67 -16.62 11.94
CA ALA A 51 -5.27 -16.88 12.13
C ALA A 51 -4.53 -15.58 11.83
N GLN A 52 -3.84 -15.06 12.84
CA GLN A 52 -2.94 -13.93 12.61
C GLN A 52 -2.13 -14.32 11.38
N PRO A 53 -1.99 -13.45 10.37
CA PRO A 53 -1.17 -13.78 9.23
C PRO A 53 0.17 -14.24 9.80
N THR A 54 0.42 -15.54 9.74
CA THR A 54 1.72 -16.12 10.00
C THR A 54 2.69 -15.23 9.24
N LYS A 55 3.84 -14.91 9.84
CA LYS A 55 4.95 -14.22 9.18
C LYS A 55 5.30 -15.03 7.92
N THR A 56 4.51 -14.84 6.88
CA THR A 56 4.90 -15.25 5.55
C THR A 56 6.11 -14.40 5.25
N ASP A 57 7.23 -15.02 4.95
CA ASP A 57 8.39 -14.33 4.40
C ASP A 57 7.88 -13.51 3.22
N ILE A 58 7.79 -12.21 3.44
CA ILE A 58 7.26 -11.27 2.45
C ILE A 58 8.31 -11.23 1.35
N SER A 59 8.06 -11.98 0.27
CA SER A 59 8.93 -11.94 -0.90
C SER A 59 8.76 -10.60 -1.60
N LEU A 60 9.63 -9.67 -1.25
CA LEU A 60 9.69 -8.36 -1.89
C LEU A 60 10.19 -8.51 -3.33
N LEU A 61 9.61 -7.74 -4.23
CA LEU A 61 10.05 -7.65 -5.61
C LEU A 61 11.38 -6.90 -5.69
N SER A 62 12.20 -7.27 -6.66
CA SER A 62 13.39 -6.55 -7.08
C SER A 62 13.28 -6.19 -8.57
N GLY A 63 14.06 -5.21 -9.01
CA GLY A 63 14.03 -4.77 -10.40
C GLY A 63 15.07 -3.70 -10.67
N ASP A 64 14.98 -3.07 -11.83
CA ASP A 64 15.96 -2.12 -12.32
C ASP A 64 15.50 -0.69 -12.07
N PHE A 65 16.41 0.12 -11.51
CA PHE A 65 16.21 1.56 -11.47
C PHE A 65 16.48 2.12 -12.86
N MET A 66 15.51 2.80 -13.42
CA MET A 66 15.62 3.39 -14.73
C MET A 66 14.92 4.73 -14.84
N GLU A 67 15.28 5.49 -15.86
CA GLU A 67 14.59 6.73 -16.22
C GLU A 67 13.14 6.44 -16.62
N LEU A 68 12.19 7.18 -16.07
CA LEU A 68 10.81 7.17 -16.50
C LEU A 68 10.57 8.32 -17.49
N ARG A 69 10.93 8.11 -18.77
CA ARG A 69 10.93 9.15 -19.81
C ARG A 69 9.60 9.86 -19.97
N SER A 70 8.49 9.12 -19.95
CA SER A 70 7.13 9.68 -20.05
C SER A 70 6.77 10.61 -18.89
N ARG A 71 7.49 10.53 -17.77
CA ARG A 71 7.33 11.35 -16.57
C ARG A 71 8.48 12.32 -16.35
N LYS A 72 9.49 12.30 -17.22
CA LYS A 72 10.72 13.10 -17.09
C LYS A 72 11.44 12.90 -15.75
N LEU A 73 11.33 11.69 -15.18
CA LEU A 73 12.01 11.32 -13.95
C LEU A 73 13.32 10.63 -14.28
N THR A 74 14.40 11.12 -13.70
CA THR A 74 15.73 10.55 -13.90
C THR A 74 15.89 9.25 -13.12
N GLU A 75 16.78 8.36 -13.60
CA GLU A 75 17.16 7.15 -12.87
C GLU A 75 17.64 7.48 -11.46
N GLN A 76 18.42 8.54 -11.29
CA GLN A 76 18.92 8.97 -9.98
C GLN A 76 17.79 9.27 -9.00
N THR A 77 16.74 9.93 -9.45
CA THR A 77 15.56 10.20 -8.64
C THR A 77 14.83 8.90 -8.29
N CYS A 78 14.61 8.02 -9.26
CA CYS A 78 13.99 6.73 -9.04
C CYS A 78 14.78 5.88 -8.01
N ARG A 79 16.09 5.82 -8.14
CA ARG A 79 17.00 5.13 -7.21
C ARG A 79 16.94 5.72 -5.81
N LYS A 80 16.95 7.06 -5.70
CA LYS A 80 16.87 7.76 -4.41
C LYS A 80 15.62 7.39 -3.63
N PHE A 81 14.48 7.34 -4.30
CA PHE A 81 13.18 7.05 -3.68
C PHE A 81 12.86 5.56 -3.57
N GLY A 82 13.66 4.69 -4.17
CA GLY A 82 13.38 3.25 -4.20
C GLY A 82 12.23 2.89 -5.15
N TYR A 83 12.12 3.59 -6.27
CA TYR A 83 11.12 3.35 -7.31
C TYR A 83 11.77 2.67 -8.51
N PHE A 84 11.37 1.44 -8.82
CA PHE A 84 11.99 0.63 -9.87
C PHE A 84 10.96 -0.01 -10.80
N VAL A 85 11.45 -0.57 -11.89
CA VAL A 85 10.65 -1.31 -12.87
C VAL A 85 11.04 -2.78 -12.83
N THR A 86 10.06 -3.65 -12.92
CA THR A 86 10.25 -5.08 -13.04
C THR A 86 9.13 -5.68 -13.90
N LYS A 87 9.03 -6.99 -13.96
CA LYS A 87 7.97 -7.70 -14.69
C LYS A 87 7.10 -8.48 -13.70
N ASP A 88 5.82 -8.56 -14.01
CA ASP A 88 4.88 -9.42 -13.30
C ASP A 88 5.01 -10.89 -13.75
N SER A 89 4.16 -11.76 -13.21
CA SER A 89 4.10 -13.19 -13.58
C SER A 89 3.74 -13.45 -15.05
N LYS A 90 3.17 -12.46 -15.72
CA LYS A 90 2.81 -12.52 -17.16
C LYS A 90 3.88 -11.86 -18.04
N SER A 91 5.04 -11.50 -17.47
CA SER A 91 6.12 -10.76 -18.14
C SER A 91 5.75 -9.34 -18.58
N GLU A 92 4.65 -8.78 -18.08
CA GLU A 92 4.26 -7.41 -18.32
C GLU A 92 5.04 -6.45 -17.41
N PRO A 93 5.46 -5.28 -17.92
CA PRO A 93 6.20 -4.32 -17.14
C PRO A 93 5.33 -3.69 -16.06
N ILE A 94 5.81 -3.70 -14.84
CA ILE A 94 5.20 -3.07 -13.67
C ILE A 94 6.18 -2.11 -13.01
N GLN A 95 5.65 -1.10 -12.35
CA GLN A 95 6.42 -0.13 -11.57
C GLN A 95 6.19 -0.40 -10.09
N VAL A 96 7.23 -0.29 -9.28
CA VAL A 96 7.20 -0.63 -7.86
C VAL A 96 7.75 0.51 -7.02
N ALA A 97 6.94 1.02 -6.12
CA ALA A 97 7.32 2.00 -5.11
C ALA A 97 7.64 1.28 -3.80
N THR A 98 8.85 1.47 -3.28
CA THR A 98 9.29 0.84 -2.03
C THR A 98 9.06 1.77 -0.85
N PHE A 99 8.27 1.32 0.12
CA PHE A 99 8.01 2.03 1.36
C PHE A 99 8.97 1.56 2.45
N LYS A 100 9.54 2.52 3.18
CA LYS A 100 10.53 2.27 4.23
C LYS A 100 10.14 2.99 5.51
N ASP A 101 10.49 2.39 6.64
CA ASP A 101 10.36 3.03 7.94
C ASP A 101 11.43 4.12 8.14
N ALA A 102 11.37 4.81 9.28
CA ALA A 102 12.34 5.87 9.63
C ALA A 102 13.79 5.36 9.76
N LYS A 103 13.99 4.04 9.89
CA LYS A 103 15.31 3.40 9.94
C LYS A 103 15.80 2.95 8.55
N GLY A 104 15.02 3.21 7.51
CA GLY A 104 15.34 2.81 6.14
C GLY A 104 15.05 1.34 5.81
N LYS A 105 14.43 0.58 6.72
CA LYS A 105 14.01 -0.80 6.47
C LYS A 105 12.76 -0.82 5.61
N THR A 106 12.74 -1.64 4.56
CA THR A 106 11.55 -1.83 3.73
C THR A 106 10.44 -2.49 4.53
N THR A 107 9.27 -1.87 4.53
CA THR A 107 8.05 -2.35 5.19
C THR A 107 7.04 -2.90 4.21
N GLY A 108 7.02 -2.36 2.99
CA GLY A 108 6.14 -2.81 1.93
C GLY A 108 6.47 -2.20 0.59
N GLN A 109 5.77 -2.66 -0.41
CA GLN A 109 5.87 -2.20 -1.78
C GLN A 109 4.47 -1.98 -2.36
N LYS A 110 4.29 -0.89 -3.10
CA LYS A 110 3.09 -0.62 -3.87
C LYS A 110 3.41 -0.78 -5.33
N ILE A 111 2.64 -1.60 -5.99
CA ILE A 111 2.84 -1.93 -7.40
C ILE A 111 1.88 -1.09 -8.23
N ARG A 112 2.36 -0.58 -9.35
CA ARG A 112 1.53 0.06 -10.36
C ARG A 112 1.56 -0.77 -11.63
N THR A 113 0.43 -1.39 -11.95
CA THR A 113 0.26 -2.15 -13.18
C THR A 113 -0.12 -1.23 -14.35
N ARG A 114 -0.06 -1.77 -15.57
CA ARG A 114 -0.47 -1.08 -16.79
C ARG A 114 -1.95 -0.66 -16.74
N ASP A 115 -2.80 -1.50 -16.16
CA ASP A 115 -4.24 -1.30 -16.04
C ASP A 115 -4.63 -0.40 -14.85
N LYS A 116 -3.63 0.34 -14.29
CA LYS A 116 -3.83 1.24 -13.15
C LYS A 116 -4.36 0.52 -11.90
N GLN A 117 -4.01 -0.75 -11.71
CA GLN A 117 -4.18 -1.43 -10.43
C GLN A 117 -3.01 -1.08 -9.49
N PHE A 118 -3.26 -1.11 -8.19
CA PHE A 118 -2.29 -0.72 -7.18
C PHE A 118 -2.18 -1.76 -6.04
N PRO A 119 -1.88 -3.04 -6.36
CA PRO A 119 -1.70 -4.03 -5.31
C PRO A 119 -0.48 -3.70 -4.44
N THR A 120 -0.49 -4.22 -3.21
CA THR A 120 0.59 -4.00 -2.25
C THR A 120 1.18 -5.32 -1.77
N ILE A 121 2.47 -5.31 -1.45
CA ILE A 121 3.19 -6.41 -0.81
C ILE A 121 3.70 -5.89 0.53
N GLY A 122 3.51 -6.65 1.61
CA GLY A 122 3.89 -6.24 2.94
C GLY A 122 2.94 -5.21 3.54
N LYS A 123 3.42 -4.49 4.56
CA LYS A 123 2.63 -3.47 5.27
C LYS A 123 3.18 -2.09 4.93
N ILE A 124 2.38 -1.30 4.22
CA ILE A 124 2.73 0.10 3.96
C ILE A 124 2.52 0.90 5.24
N THR A 125 3.61 1.43 5.79
CA THR A 125 3.61 2.28 6.97
C THR A 125 4.28 3.61 6.63
N GLY A 126 3.65 4.70 7.02
CA GLY A 126 4.16 6.05 6.75
C GLY A 126 4.00 6.52 5.31
N LEU A 127 4.66 7.60 4.97
CA LEU A 127 4.57 8.24 3.67
C LEU A 127 5.73 7.82 2.76
N PHE A 128 5.48 7.81 1.45
CA PHE A 128 6.51 7.49 0.46
C PHE A 128 7.66 8.52 0.53
N GLY A 129 8.87 8.05 0.58
CA GLY A 129 10.05 8.91 0.66
C GLY A 129 10.37 9.49 2.04
N MET A 130 9.52 9.28 3.08
CA MET A 130 9.74 9.86 4.41
C MET A 130 11.11 9.53 5.02
N HIS A 131 11.65 8.37 4.75
CA HIS A 131 12.95 7.90 5.25
C HIS A 131 14.15 8.70 4.74
N LEU A 132 13.95 9.53 3.72
CA LEU A 132 14.99 10.36 3.11
C LEU A 132 15.24 11.66 3.89
N TRP A 133 14.37 11.97 4.85
CA TRP A 133 14.34 13.26 5.52
C TRP A 133 14.38 13.09 7.03
N SER A 134 15.29 13.79 7.69
CA SER A 134 15.43 13.72 9.15
C SER A 134 14.65 14.84 9.85
N ALA A 135 14.84 16.06 9.42
CA ALA A 135 14.18 17.25 9.94
C ALA A 135 14.21 18.35 8.90
N GLY A 136 13.31 19.30 8.98
CA GLY A 136 13.27 20.43 8.08
C GLY A 136 12.20 21.44 8.46
N LYS A 137 12.36 22.67 7.95
CA LYS A 137 11.39 23.74 8.15
C LYS A 137 10.25 23.73 7.12
N LYS A 138 10.37 22.95 6.06
CA LYS A 138 9.40 22.88 4.97
C LYS A 138 9.19 21.43 4.58
N LEU A 139 7.93 21.03 4.54
CA LEU A 139 7.47 19.74 4.05
C LEU A 139 6.49 19.96 2.90
N VAL A 140 6.68 19.22 1.83
CA VAL A 140 5.74 19.13 0.70
C VAL A 140 5.10 17.77 0.75
N ILE A 141 3.77 17.73 0.76
CA ILE A 141 2.98 16.51 0.74
C ILE A 141 2.32 16.41 -0.63
N THR A 142 2.38 15.21 -1.24
CA THR A 142 1.80 14.92 -2.55
C THR A 142 0.83 13.74 -2.45
N GLU A 143 -0.06 13.60 -3.44
CA GLU A 143 -1.04 12.51 -3.45
C GLU A 143 -0.44 11.16 -3.89
N GLY A 144 0.64 11.19 -4.66
CA GLY A 144 1.18 9.97 -5.26
C GLY A 144 2.70 9.93 -5.36
N GLU A 145 3.23 8.72 -5.48
CA GLU A 145 4.66 8.45 -5.49
C GLU A 145 5.38 9.14 -6.65
N ILE A 146 4.75 9.18 -7.82
CA ILE A 146 5.32 9.85 -9.01
C ILE A 146 5.34 11.36 -8.81
N ASP A 147 4.30 11.93 -8.20
CA ASP A 147 4.23 13.36 -7.92
C ASP A 147 5.26 13.75 -6.88
N CYS A 148 5.42 12.93 -5.84
CA CYS A 148 6.47 13.08 -4.85
C CYS A 148 7.87 13.16 -5.49
N MET A 149 8.20 12.20 -6.34
CA MET A 149 9.48 12.19 -7.05
C MET A 149 9.65 13.39 -7.99
N SER A 150 8.58 13.77 -8.71
CA SER A 150 8.60 14.87 -9.66
C SER A 150 8.86 16.21 -8.97
N VAL A 151 8.12 16.49 -7.90
CA VAL A 151 8.29 17.70 -7.10
C VAL A 151 9.69 17.75 -6.47
N SER A 152 10.12 16.63 -5.86
CA SER A 152 11.46 16.55 -5.26
C SER A 152 12.56 16.77 -6.31
N GLN A 153 12.43 16.21 -7.52
CA GLN A 153 13.41 16.39 -8.61
C GLN A 153 13.46 17.84 -9.08
N ILE A 154 12.30 18.49 -9.29
CA ILE A 154 12.24 19.91 -9.70
C ILE A 154 12.91 20.80 -8.64
N GLN A 155 12.74 20.47 -7.37
CA GLN A 155 13.36 21.18 -6.26
C GLN A 155 14.81 20.75 -6.01
N GLN A 156 15.41 19.96 -6.91
CA GLN A 156 16.78 19.44 -6.77
C GLN A 156 16.99 18.70 -5.43
N HIS A 157 15.94 18.03 -4.95
CA HIS A 157 15.92 17.31 -3.66
C HIS A 157 16.25 18.18 -2.44
N LYS A 158 15.99 19.48 -2.51
CA LYS A 158 16.32 20.43 -1.44
C LYS A 158 15.35 20.42 -0.28
N TYR A 159 14.08 20.15 -0.54
CA TYR A 159 13.03 20.17 0.47
C TYR A 159 12.44 18.79 0.68
N ALA A 160 12.05 18.51 1.92
CA ALA A 160 11.35 17.28 2.27
C ALA A 160 10.07 17.15 1.43
N THR A 161 9.96 16.05 0.71
CA THR A 161 8.81 15.75 -0.17
C THR A 161 8.39 14.31 0.09
N VAL A 162 7.10 14.09 0.32
CA VAL A 162 6.50 12.81 0.66
C VAL A 162 5.17 12.65 -0.07
#